data_ef47297e9a9be8ee1f1aea4f9cdd85a9
#
_entry.id   ef47297e9a9be8ee1f1aea4f9cdd85a9
#
_cell.length_a   1.000
_cell.length_b   1.000
_cell.length_c   1.000
_cell.angle_alpha   90.00
_cell.angle_beta   90.00
_cell.angle_gamma   90.00
#
_symmetry.space_group_name_H-M   'P 1'
#
loop_
_entity.id
_entity.type
_entity.pdbx_description
1 polymer ?
#
loop_
_entity_poly.entity_id
_entity_poly.type
_entity_poly.pdbx_seq_one_letter_code
_entity_poly.pdbx_strand_id
1 'polypeptide(L)'
;MIVITKFLESIVDFLEKNVKRIFSYPGEQILPLYNEIEGSSIKNIMVRDERGAGFMADGYARITNHVGVCLVTAGPGATNLTTPIATSYKDSSAVIAITGRCSRDKIGKNYFQEIDMSFLNFYKGYFVKEPNLKYFEEAFSLSFQNKKPVHLNIPKDVYGEFTIEEEINLNEMKDNNKDNSKDNDNKGNDIVDKTFNWKTLINENEKFKKTLILIGQGIYGTLSYKEMEKISSVLKKLDIPIATTFPARGIINEKEENCVGLIGRRGVIKPLLEADRIINVSSSLSFNTYPESIRKKLLSKTENIHLTPKNIDEIKEFFETFGLGEPWETEKWKRISPQGDYSTKINEIIENIPENSIIITDAGKHTVFTCLLKTCVVPRNIIASHSFGTMGFSVPVSIGAKFGTIDFGIDREVVSISGDGGFLMNVEELQVISEHNLKILMIVMKNNSLAEFCKIKNPNINRLADAFDIDNCYIENVDEIPQTIREYVKKDKPMLVVVETRDEKLPRPNI
;
A
#
# COMPACT_ATOMS: atom_id res chain seq x y z
N MET A 1 6.20 -38.75 9.87
CA MET A 1 5.29 -39.06 11.02
C MET A 1 3.95 -38.38 10.71
N ILE A 2 2.83 -39.08 10.82
CA ILE A 2 1.51 -38.46 10.62
C ILE A 2 1.16 -37.77 11.92
N VAL A 3 0.98 -36.44 11.87
CA VAL A 3 0.52 -35.64 13.01
C VAL A 3 -0.94 -35.27 12.75
N ILE A 4 -1.79 -35.57 13.72
CA ILE A 4 -3.21 -35.22 13.69
C ILE A 4 -3.42 -34.09 14.69
N THR A 5 -3.74 -32.88 14.17
CA THR A 5 -3.92 -31.68 14.98
C THR A 5 -5.30 -31.08 14.68
N LYS A 6 -5.89 -30.36 15.60
CA LYS A 6 -7.10 -29.59 15.27
C LYS A 6 -6.76 -28.52 14.23
N PHE A 7 -7.61 -28.38 13.24
CA PHE A 7 -7.36 -27.41 12.17
C PHE A 7 -7.22 -25.97 12.67
N LEU A 8 -7.95 -25.63 13.71
CA LEU A 8 -7.84 -24.33 14.38
C LEU A 8 -6.42 -24.08 14.92
N GLU A 9 -5.82 -25.07 15.59
CA GLU A 9 -4.45 -24.99 16.11
C GLU A 9 -3.44 -24.86 14.96
N SER A 10 -3.58 -25.66 13.90
CA SER A 10 -2.72 -25.57 12.71
C SER A 10 -2.81 -24.21 12.01
N ILE A 11 -4.00 -23.57 11.94
CA ILE A 11 -4.15 -22.20 11.41
C ILE A 11 -3.34 -21.21 12.26
N VAL A 12 -3.45 -21.27 13.59
CA VAL A 12 -2.76 -20.34 14.48
C VAL A 12 -1.26 -20.56 14.43
N ASP A 13 -0.79 -21.80 14.45
CA ASP A 13 0.63 -22.14 14.28
C ASP A 13 1.21 -21.61 12.95
N PHE A 14 0.42 -21.70 11.87
CA PHE A 14 0.81 -21.11 10.58
C PHE A 14 0.87 -19.59 10.66
N LEU A 15 -0.14 -18.97 11.26
CA LEU A 15 -0.19 -17.51 11.39
C LEU A 15 0.96 -16.99 12.27
N GLU A 16 1.29 -17.64 13.41
CA GLU A 16 2.42 -17.25 14.27
C GLU A 16 3.76 -17.21 13.53
N LYS A 17 3.97 -18.15 12.60
CA LYS A 17 5.19 -18.22 11.78
C LYS A 17 5.26 -17.10 10.73
N ASN A 18 4.11 -16.60 10.26
CA ASN A 18 4.04 -15.72 9.10
C ASN A 18 3.58 -14.30 9.42
N VAL A 19 2.96 -14.05 10.59
CA VAL A 19 2.28 -12.81 10.92
C VAL A 19 2.65 -12.35 12.34
N LYS A 20 3.06 -11.10 12.50
CA LYS A 20 3.31 -10.51 13.82
C LYS A 20 2.05 -9.87 14.41
N ARG A 21 1.11 -9.44 13.54
CA ARG A 21 -0.05 -8.66 13.93
C ARG A 21 -1.25 -8.93 13.02
N ILE A 22 -2.43 -8.97 13.62
CA ILE A 22 -3.72 -9.06 12.92
C ILE A 22 -4.58 -7.88 13.35
N PHE A 23 -5.33 -7.32 12.40
CA PHE A 23 -6.33 -6.29 12.63
C PHE A 23 -7.71 -6.92 12.56
N SER A 24 -8.49 -6.87 13.63
CA SER A 24 -9.70 -7.67 13.72
C SER A 24 -10.87 -6.94 14.36
N TYR A 25 -12.07 -7.39 14.02
CA TYR A 25 -13.28 -7.03 14.73
C TYR A 25 -14.04 -8.32 15.10
N PRO A 26 -14.31 -8.57 16.39
CA PRO A 26 -14.90 -9.82 16.85
C PRO A 26 -16.31 -10.03 16.34
N GLY A 27 -16.71 -11.28 16.14
CA GLY A 27 -18.07 -11.65 15.77
C GLY A 27 -18.28 -13.15 15.79
N GLU A 28 -19.53 -13.60 15.89
CA GLU A 28 -19.89 -14.98 16.19
C GLU A 28 -19.21 -16.03 15.29
N GLN A 29 -19.11 -15.75 13.99
CA GLN A 29 -18.63 -16.77 13.04
C GLN A 29 -17.11 -16.95 13.05
N ILE A 30 -16.37 -16.06 13.72
CA ILE A 30 -14.91 -16.15 13.86
C ILE A 30 -14.43 -16.36 15.30
N LEU A 31 -15.34 -16.39 16.28
CA LEU A 31 -14.98 -16.50 17.70
C LEU A 31 -14.00 -17.62 18.02
N PRO A 32 -14.09 -18.82 17.42
CA PRO A 32 -13.09 -19.86 17.69
C PRO A 32 -11.67 -19.43 17.32
N LEU A 33 -11.48 -18.88 16.13
CA LEU A 33 -10.18 -18.39 15.66
C LEU A 33 -9.74 -17.13 16.41
N TYR A 34 -10.67 -16.22 16.70
CA TYR A 34 -10.39 -15.01 17.46
C TYR A 34 -9.83 -15.33 18.85
N ASN A 35 -10.49 -16.23 19.59
CA ASN A 35 -10.07 -16.64 20.94
C ASN A 35 -8.72 -17.34 20.94
N GLU A 36 -8.44 -18.17 19.94
CA GLU A 36 -7.16 -18.86 19.82
C GLU A 36 -6.02 -17.90 19.53
N ILE A 37 -6.26 -16.90 18.66
CA ILE A 37 -5.31 -15.81 18.38
C ILE A 37 -5.01 -15.00 19.64
N GLU A 38 -6.00 -14.70 20.49
CA GLU A 38 -5.78 -13.99 21.77
C GLU A 38 -4.88 -14.78 22.74
N GLY A 39 -4.86 -16.11 22.62
CA GLY A 39 -3.98 -17.00 23.40
C GLY A 39 -2.58 -17.18 22.80
N SER A 40 -2.32 -16.64 21.61
CA SER A 40 -1.09 -16.84 20.83
C SER A 40 -0.07 -15.70 20.99
N SER A 41 1.07 -15.83 20.31
CA SER A 41 2.08 -14.77 20.25
C SER A 41 1.71 -13.63 19.27
N ILE A 42 0.66 -13.78 18.47
CA ILE A 42 0.19 -12.80 17.50
C ILE A 42 -0.44 -11.62 18.24
N LYS A 43 -0.01 -10.40 17.89
CA LYS A 43 -0.61 -9.19 18.45
C LYS A 43 -1.93 -8.89 17.73
N ASN A 44 -3.04 -9.14 18.38
CA ASN A 44 -4.35 -8.84 17.86
C ASN A 44 -4.74 -7.39 18.17
N ILE A 45 -5.07 -6.59 17.15
CA ILE A 45 -5.54 -5.21 17.29
C ILE A 45 -7.03 -5.17 17.00
N MET A 46 -7.82 -4.92 18.02
CA MET A 46 -9.26 -4.72 17.89
C MET A 46 -9.55 -3.33 17.33
N VAL A 47 -10.06 -3.28 16.09
CA VAL A 47 -10.49 -2.06 15.42
C VAL A 47 -11.87 -1.58 15.93
N ARG A 48 -12.37 -0.47 15.41
CA ARG A 48 -13.71 0.03 15.77
C ARG A 48 -14.73 -0.12 14.63
N ASP A 49 -14.26 -0.40 13.43
CA ASP A 49 -15.06 -0.75 12.24
C ASP A 49 -14.26 -1.71 11.38
N GLU A 50 -14.89 -2.67 10.72
CA GLU A 50 -14.19 -3.66 9.88
C GLU A 50 -13.47 -3.02 8.67
N ARG A 51 -13.95 -1.85 8.20
CA ARG A 51 -13.22 -1.05 7.18
C ARG A 51 -11.83 -0.66 7.70
N GLY A 52 -11.77 -0.25 8.98
CA GLY A 52 -10.51 0.04 9.67
C GLY A 52 -9.56 -1.15 9.66
N ALA A 53 -10.05 -2.38 9.91
CA ALA A 53 -9.23 -3.59 9.86
C ALA A 53 -8.57 -3.79 8.49
N GLY A 54 -9.35 -3.67 7.42
CA GLY A 54 -8.84 -3.81 6.05
C GLY A 54 -7.83 -2.72 5.67
N PHE A 55 -8.09 -1.46 6.02
CA PHE A 55 -7.16 -0.36 5.77
C PHE A 55 -5.89 -0.43 6.63
N MET A 56 -5.98 -0.84 7.88
CA MET A 56 -4.80 -1.04 8.74
C MET A 56 -3.92 -2.17 8.19
N ALA A 57 -4.52 -3.28 7.75
CA ALA A 57 -3.80 -4.36 7.08
C ALA A 57 -3.09 -3.86 5.80
N ASP A 58 -3.75 -3.02 5.00
CA ASP A 58 -3.17 -2.38 3.82
C ASP A 58 -1.97 -1.48 4.18
N GLY A 59 -2.12 -0.61 5.19
CA GLY A 59 -1.05 0.27 5.67
C GLY A 59 0.17 -0.49 6.17
N TYR A 60 -0.06 -1.54 6.95
CA TYR A 60 0.97 -2.45 7.44
C TYR A 60 1.73 -3.11 6.29
N ALA A 61 1.00 -3.66 5.31
CA ALA A 61 1.59 -4.30 4.14
C ALA A 61 2.44 -3.35 3.30
N ARG A 62 1.97 -2.12 3.06
CA ARG A 62 2.69 -1.12 2.25
C ARG A 62 4.01 -0.70 2.89
N ILE A 63 4.06 -0.57 4.20
CA ILE A 63 5.27 -0.13 4.89
C ILE A 63 6.26 -1.26 5.11
N THR A 64 5.78 -2.43 5.52
CA THR A 64 6.65 -3.56 5.83
C THR A 64 7.09 -4.36 4.61
N ASN A 65 6.38 -4.22 3.50
CA ASN A 65 6.43 -5.07 2.31
C ASN A 65 6.07 -6.56 2.58
N HIS A 66 5.51 -6.86 3.76
CA HIS A 66 4.95 -8.15 4.15
C HIS A 66 3.44 -8.21 3.92
N VAL A 67 2.84 -9.35 4.19
CA VAL A 67 1.39 -9.52 4.14
C VAL A 67 0.74 -8.85 5.36
N GLY A 68 -0.27 -8.02 5.13
CA GLY A 68 -1.15 -7.52 6.18
C GLY A 68 -2.38 -8.41 6.30
N VAL A 69 -2.84 -8.67 7.52
CA VAL A 69 -3.96 -9.58 7.75
C VAL A 69 -5.09 -8.88 8.49
N CYS A 70 -6.31 -8.99 7.96
CA CYS A 70 -7.52 -8.59 8.67
C CYS A 70 -8.45 -9.79 8.89
N LEU A 71 -9.14 -9.80 10.05
CA LEU A 71 -10.04 -10.88 10.47
C LEU A 71 -11.37 -10.30 10.93
N VAL A 72 -12.46 -10.66 10.26
CA VAL A 72 -13.80 -10.15 10.56
C VAL A 72 -14.88 -11.23 10.43
N THR A 73 -16.04 -11.00 11.02
CA THR A 73 -17.17 -11.93 10.96
C THR A 73 -17.79 -12.00 9.54
N ALA A 74 -18.74 -12.91 9.38
CA ALA A 74 -19.56 -13.07 8.17
C ALA A 74 -20.53 -11.91 7.95
N GLY A 75 -21.17 -11.88 6.79
CA GLY A 75 -22.27 -10.95 6.47
C GLY A 75 -21.84 -9.48 6.57
N PRO A 76 -22.37 -8.71 7.54
CA PRO A 76 -22.08 -7.28 7.66
C PRO A 76 -20.58 -7.00 7.83
N GLY A 77 -19.84 -7.80 8.60
CA GLY A 77 -18.41 -7.62 8.75
C GLY A 77 -17.65 -7.79 7.43
N ALA A 78 -17.98 -8.83 6.66
CA ALA A 78 -17.40 -9.04 5.35
C ALA A 78 -17.78 -7.93 4.35
N THR A 79 -19.01 -7.43 4.36
CA THR A 79 -19.44 -6.34 3.45
C THR A 79 -18.67 -5.04 3.71
N ASN A 80 -18.36 -4.74 4.98
CA ASN A 80 -17.56 -3.57 5.34
C ASN A 80 -16.12 -3.64 4.81
N LEU A 81 -15.57 -4.83 4.55
CA LEU A 81 -14.25 -4.99 3.93
C LEU A 81 -14.20 -4.65 2.44
N THR A 82 -15.32 -4.47 1.75
CA THR A 82 -15.36 -4.30 0.29
C THR A 82 -14.46 -3.15 -0.19
N THR A 83 -14.60 -1.97 0.39
CA THR A 83 -13.80 -0.79 0.00
C THR A 83 -12.30 -0.96 0.27
N PRO A 84 -11.84 -1.38 1.47
CA PRO A 84 -10.42 -1.55 1.72
C PRO A 84 -9.77 -2.66 0.87
N ILE A 85 -10.46 -3.78 0.64
CA ILE A 85 -9.93 -4.86 -0.20
C ILE A 85 -9.88 -4.45 -1.68
N ALA A 86 -10.88 -3.74 -2.18
CA ALA A 86 -10.85 -3.14 -3.53
C ALA A 86 -9.70 -2.13 -3.68
N THR A 87 -9.44 -1.33 -2.64
CA THR A 87 -8.31 -0.37 -2.59
C THR A 87 -6.98 -1.12 -2.67
N SER A 88 -6.80 -2.14 -1.84
CA SER A 88 -5.59 -2.99 -1.85
C SER A 88 -5.37 -3.67 -3.20
N TYR A 89 -6.46 -4.13 -3.85
CA TYR A 89 -6.40 -4.71 -5.18
C TYR A 89 -5.93 -3.72 -6.24
N LYS A 90 -6.55 -2.54 -6.29
CA LYS A 90 -6.22 -1.50 -7.30
C LYS A 90 -4.83 -0.91 -7.10
N ASP A 91 -4.41 -0.72 -5.86
CA ASP A 91 -3.13 -0.11 -5.51
C ASP A 91 -1.98 -1.13 -5.36
N SER A 92 -2.25 -2.42 -5.57
CA SER A 92 -1.29 -3.52 -5.48
C SER A 92 -0.62 -3.63 -4.10
N SER A 93 -1.40 -4.07 -3.12
CA SER A 93 -0.98 -4.30 -1.74
C SER A 93 -1.31 -5.73 -1.30
N ALA A 94 -0.38 -6.36 -0.57
CA ALA A 94 -0.50 -7.74 -0.12
C ALA A 94 -1.36 -7.82 1.14
N VAL A 95 -2.66 -8.10 0.99
CA VAL A 95 -3.60 -8.22 2.12
C VAL A 95 -4.27 -9.59 2.12
N ILE A 96 -4.34 -10.24 3.27
CA ILE A 96 -5.17 -11.42 3.51
C ILE A 96 -6.40 -10.98 4.30
N ALA A 97 -7.57 -11.15 3.69
CA ALA A 97 -8.86 -10.94 4.34
C ALA A 97 -9.42 -12.29 4.80
N ILE A 98 -9.45 -12.53 6.10
CA ILE A 98 -10.07 -13.72 6.69
C ILE A 98 -11.47 -13.35 7.14
N THR A 99 -12.48 -14.04 6.62
CA THR A 99 -13.87 -13.87 7.04
C THR A 99 -14.47 -15.17 7.55
N GLY A 100 -15.26 -15.09 8.59
CA GLY A 100 -16.08 -16.21 9.01
C GLY A 100 -17.22 -16.50 8.01
N ARG A 101 -17.82 -17.68 8.16
CA ARG A 101 -19.09 -18.06 7.52
C ARG A 101 -19.90 -18.95 8.46
N CYS A 102 -21.20 -19.01 8.26
CA CYS A 102 -22.02 -19.99 8.97
C CYS A 102 -21.56 -21.42 8.63
N SER A 103 -21.92 -22.39 9.49
CA SER A 103 -21.61 -23.82 9.25
C SER A 103 -22.09 -24.29 7.88
N ARG A 104 -21.36 -25.18 7.23
CA ARG A 104 -21.58 -25.65 5.85
C ARG A 104 -22.99 -26.17 5.61
N ASP A 105 -23.61 -26.83 6.60
CA ASP A 105 -24.98 -27.33 6.55
C ASP A 105 -26.06 -26.24 6.49
N LYS A 106 -25.71 -24.98 6.80
CA LYS A 106 -26.62 -23.82 6.87
C LYS A 106 -26.51 -22.89 5.65
N ILE A 107 -25.49 -23.10 4.82
CA ILE A 107 -25.26 -22.29 3.61
C ILE A 107 -26.45 -22.43 2.64
N GLY A 108 -26.93 -21.31 2.10
CA GLY A 108 -28.09 -21.26 1.20
C GLY A 108 -29.44 -21.45 1.89
N LYS A 109 -29.50 -21.49 3.22
CA LYS A 109 -30.73 -21.69 4.00
C LYS A 109 -31.22 -20.42 4.72
N ASN A 110 -30.80 -19.24 4.25
CA ASN A 110 -31.15 -17.95 4.87
C ASN A 110 -30.82 -17.89 6.36
N TYR A 111 -29.66 -18.40 6.74
CA TYR A 111 -29.18 -18.40 8.12
C TYR A 111 -28.66 -17.01 8.52
N PHE A 112 -28.59 -16.75 9.82
CA PHE A 112 -28.09 -15.47 10.37
C PHE A 112 -26.71 -15.13 9.83
N GLN A 113 -26.54 -13.92 9.27
CA GLN A 113 -25.33 -13.39 8.61
C GLN A 113 -24.86 -14.19 7.37
N GLU A 114 -25.65 -15.12 6.85
CA GLU A 114 -25.29 -15.86 5.65
C GLU A 114 -25.53 -15.01 4.41
N ILE A 115 -24.48 -14.85 3.61
CA ILE A 115 -24.48 -14.22 2.29
C ILE A 115 -23.33 -14.80 1.47
N ASP A 116 -23.47 -14.81 0.14
CA ASP A 116 -22.33 -15.09 -0.72
C ASP A 116 -21.32 -13.95 -0.63
N MET A 117 -20.10 -14.26 -0.18
CA MET A 117 -19.01 -13.31 0.04
C MET A 117 -17.99 -13.29 -1.11
N SER A 118 -18.31 -13.88 -2.27
CA SER A 118 -17.45 -13.88 -3.46
C SER A 118 -17.14 -12.48 -3.99
N PHE A 119 -17.92 -11.47 -3.62
CA PHE A 119 -17.66 -10.06 -3.94
C PHE A 119 -16.32 -9.53 -3.35
N LEU A 120 -15.72 -10.22 -2.37
CA LEU A 120 -14.39 -9.90 -1.85
C LEU A 120 -13.25 -10.51 -2.66
N ASN A 121 -13.54 -11.38 -3.63
CA ASN A 121 -12.54 -12.07 -4.44
C ASN A 121 -12.01 -11.18 -5.58
N PHE A 122 -11.60 -9.94 -5.27
CA PHE A 122 -11.10 -8.99 -6.28
C PHE A 122 -9.88 -9.51 -7.05
N TYR A 123 -9.02 -10.29 -6.42
CA TYR A 123 -7.93 -11.00 -7.07
C TYR A 123 -8.15 -12.51 -7.00
N LYS A 124 -8.22 -13.06 -5.79
CA LYS A 124 -8.42 -14.47 -5.54
C LYS A 124 -9.19 -14.67 -4.23
N GLY A 125 -10.03 -15.68 -4.16
CA GLY A 125 -10.70 -16.11 -2.95
C GLY A 125 -10.74 -17.62 -2.82
N TYR A 126 -10.67 -18.08 -1.58
CA TYR A 126 -10.80 -19.48 -1.22
C TYR A 126 -11.97 -19.67 -0.25
N PHE A 127 -12.85 -20.57 -0.59
CA PHE A 127 -13.83 -21.11 0.33
C PHE A 127 -13.19 -22.34 1.01
N VAL A 128 -12.84 -22.18 2.29
CA VAL A 128 -12.14 -23.22 3.08
C VAL A 128 -13.15 -24.29 3.52
N LYS A 129 -13.52 -25.17 2.60
CA LYS A 129 -14.58 -26.19 2.81
C LYS A 129 -14.14 -27.41 3.62
N GLU A 130 -12.85 -27.60 3.85
CA GLU A 130 -12.24 -28.75 4.52
C GLU A 130 -11.02 -28.30 5.31
N PRO A 131 -10.58 -29.04 6.35
CA PRO A 131 -9.46 -28.69 7.21
C PRO A 131 -8.12 -28.93 6.50
N ASN A 132 -7.77 -28.06 5.56
CA ASN A 132 -6.55 -28.18 4.77
C ASN A 132 -5.77 -26.85 4.80
N LEU A 133 -4.58 -26.87 5.38
CA LEU A 133 -3.71 -25.71 5.55
C LEU A 133 -3.20 -25.13 4.24
N LYS A 134 -3.20 -25.90 3.14
CA LYS A 134 -2.81 -25.43 1.80
C LYS A 134 -3.57 -24.20 1.35
N TYR A 135 -4.82 -23.99 1.78
CA TYR A 135 -5.56 -22.76 1.49
C TYR A 135 -4.84 -21.52 2.02
N PHE A 136 -4.24 -21.61 3.20
CA PHE A 136 -3.49 -20.54 3.82
C PHE A 136 -2.13 -20.35 3.15
N GLU A 137 -1.40 -21.44 2.91
CA GLU A 137 -0.10 -21.43 2.24
C GLU A 137 -0.18 -20.78 0.85
N GLU A 138 -1.15 -21.20 0.04
CA GLU A 138 -1.38 -20.64 -1.29
C GLU A 138 -1.82 -19.17 -1.21
N ALA A 139 -2.76 -18.83 -0.31
CA ALA A 139 -3.25 -17.48 -0.15
C ALA A 139 -2.11 -16.51 0.22
N PHE A 140 -1.28 -16.87 1.19
CA PHE A 140 -0.15 -16.06 1.62
C PHE A 140 0.91 -15.92 0.53
N SER A 141 1.27 -17.03 -0.13
CA SER A 141 2.22 -17.05 -1.25
C SER A 141 1.74 -16.15 -2.40
N LEU A 142 0.50 -16.32 -2.86
CA LEU A 142 -0.08 -15.53 -3.94
C LEU A 142 -0.17 -14.04 -3.59
N SER A 143 -0.64 -13.72 -2.38
CA SER A 143 -0.76 -12.33 -1.93
C SER A 143 0.61 -11.66 -1.86
N PHE A 144 1.61 -12.33 -1.27
CA PHE A 144 2.95 -11.79 -1.09
C PHE A 144 3.68 -11.59 -2.42
N GLN A 145 3.64 -12.57 -3.32
CA GLN A 145 4.35 -12.53 -4.60
C GLN A 145 3.73 -11.50 -5.56
N ASN A 146 2.39 -11.47 -5.65
CA ASN A 146 1.69 -10.63 -6.62
C ASN A 146 1.30 -9.26 -6.07
N LYS A 147 1.52 -9.02 -4.76
CA LYS A 147 1.07 -7.80 -4.07
C LYS A 147 -0.42 -7.51 -4.32
N LYS A 148 -1.24 -8.53 -4.13
CA LYS A 148 -2.70 -8.48 -4.32
C LYS A 148 -3.43 -9.07 -3.11
N PRO A 149 -4.65 -8.58 -2.80
CA PRO A 149 -5.43 -9.15 -1.72
C PRO A 149 -5.95 -10.54 -2.07
N VAL A 150 -5.95 -11.42 -1.08
CA VAL A 150 -6.58 -12.75 -1.16
C VAL A 150 -7.57 -12.92 -0.01
N HIS A 151 -8.74 -13.45 -0.33
CA HIS A 151 -9.82 -13.68 0.62
C HIS A 151 -9.88 -15.16 1.04
N LEU A 152 -9.88 -15.40 2.34
CA LEU A 152 -10.11 -16.70 2.96
C LEU A 152 -11.46 -16.67 3.69
N ASN A 153 -12.42 -17.43 3.20
CA ASN A 153 -13.77 -17.55 3.76
C ASN A 153 -13.91 -18.89 4.47
N ILE A 154 -14.06 -18.89 5.81
CA ILE A 154 -13.96 -20.09 6.64
C ILE A 154 -15.28 -20.38 7.34
N PRO A 155 -15.98 -21.50 7.02
CA PRO A 155 -17.14 -21.94 7.76
C PRO A 155 -16.79 -22.31 9.21
N LYS A 156 -17.68 -21.91 10.13
CA LYS A 156 -17.46 -22.07 11.59
C LYS A 156 -17.21 -23.51 12.04
N ASP A 157 -17.87 -24.47 11.39
CA ASP A 157 -17.75 -25.89 11.71
C ASP A 157 -16.40 -26.50 11.32
N VAL A 158 -15.70 -25.94 10.36
CA VAL A 158 -14.38 -26.43 9.91
C VAL A 158 -13.30 -26.24 10.98
N TYR A 159 -13.42 -25.25 11.86
CA TYR A 159 -12.45 -25.02 12.94
C TYR A 159 -12.34 -26.19 13.92
N GLY A 160 -13.41 -26.96 14.13
CA GLY A 160 -13.44 -28.11 15.03
C GLY A 160 -12.93 -29.41 14.43
N GLU A 161 -12.66 -29.44 13.13
CA GLU A 161 -12.19 -30.64 12.44
C GLU A 161 -10.68 -30.85 12.61
N PHE A 162 -10.22 -32.05 12.30
CA PHE A 162 -8.81 -32.41 12.38
C PHE A 162 -8.17 -32.34 10.98
N THR A 163 -6.97 -31.80 10.91
CA THR A 163 -6.12 -31.87 9.73
C THR A 163 -5.09 -33.00 9.88
N ILE A 164 -4.68 -33.54 8.76
CA ILE A 164 -3.62 -34.56 8.70
C ILE A 164 -2.43 -33.89 8.03
N GLU A 165 -1.36 -33.64 8.78
CA GLU A 165 -0.11 -33.13 8.25
C GLU A 165 0.82 -34.31 7.91
N GLU A 166 1.13 -34.49 6.63
CA GLU A 166 2.26 -35.29 6.22
C GLU A 166 3.52 -34.43 6.31
N GLU A 167 4.55 -34.89 7.07
CA GLU A 167 5.87 -34.24 7.00
C GLU A 167 6.38 -34.30 5.56
N ILE A 168 6.18 -33.21 4.83
CA ILE A 168 6.74 -33.05 3.49
C ILE A 168 8.23 -32.71 3.68
N ASN A 169 9.08 -33.63 3.28
CA ASN A 169 10.52 -33.39 3.19
C ASN A 169 10.78 -32.30 2.15
N LEU A 170 11.14 -31.11 2.60
CA LEU A 170 11.37 -29.88 1.77
C LEU A 170 12.41 -30.07 0.65
N ASN A 171 13.02 -31.23 0.53
CA ASN A 171 14.01 -31.52 -0.51
C ASN A 171 13.42 -32.01 -1.85
N GLU A 172 12.11 -32.29 -1.94
CA GLU A 172 11.49 -32.83 -3.17
C GLU A 172 10.68 -31.79 -3.99
N MET A 173 10.55 -30.54 -3.56
CA MET A 173 9.75 -29.51 -4.26
C MET A 173 10.49 -28.79 -5.41
N LYS A 174 11.66 -29.30 -5.88
CA LYS A 174 12.41 -28.63 -6.97
C LYS A 174 12.00 -29.00 -8.39
N ASP A 175 11.15 -30.00 -8.62
CA ASP A 175 10.99 -30.55 -9.99
C ASP A 175 9.57 -30.76 -10.55
N ASN A 176 8.49 -30.28 -9.92
CA ASN A 176 7.13 -30.51 -10.45
C ASN A 176 6.33 -29.22 -10.71
N ASN A 177 6.80 -28.39 -11.63
CA ASN A 177 5.96 -27.37 -12.29
C ASN A 177 5.89 -27.65 -13.80
N LYS A 178 5.18 -28.72 -14.16
CA LYS A 178 4.67 -28.92 -15.54
C LYS A 178 3.21 -29.39 -15.49
N ASP A 179 2.40 -28.56 -16.16
CA ASP A 179 1.08 -28.87 -16.72
C ASP A 179 -0.05 -29.35 -15.78
N ASN A 180 -1.00 -28.40 -15.54
CA ASN A 180 -2.43 -28.68 -15.76
C ASN A 180 -3.23 -27.37 -15.69
N SER A 181 -3.38 -26.69 -16.84
CA SER A 181 -4.36 -25.64 -17.04
C SER A 181 -5.33 -26.06 -18.16
N LYS A 182 -6.45 -26.63 -17.77
CA LYS A 182 -7.68 -26.62 -18.58
C LYS A 182 -8.83 -26.44 -17.61
N ASP A 183 -9.42 -25.26 -17.62
CA ASP A 183 -10.85 -25.04 -17.75
C ASP A 183 -11.25 -23.58 -17.49
N ASN A 184 -11.90 -23.04 -18.52
CA ASN A 184 -12.99 -22.08 -18.62
C ASN A 184 -12.80 -20.58 -18.37
N ASP A 185 -12.85 -19.92 -19.51
CA ASP A 185 -13.57 -18.68 -19.87
C ASP A 185 -13.92 -17.67 -18.76
N ASN A 186 -13.04 -16.68 -18.63
CA ASN A 186 -13.48 -15.30 -18.44
C ASN A 186 -12.46 -14.37 -19.11
N LYS A 187 -12.88 -13.72 -20.19
CA LYS A 187 -12.11 -12.73 -20.94
C LYS A 187 -11.98 -11.43 -20.12
N GLY A 188 -11.03 -11.41 -19.21
CA GLY A 188 -10.41 -10.20 -18.69
C GLY A 188 -8.94 -10.29 -19.03
N ASN A 189 -8.32 -9.24 -19.56
CA ASN A 189 -6.93 -9.19 -20.01
C ASN A 189 -5.97 -9.77 -18.98
N ASP A 190 -5.83 -11.07 -18.97
CA ASP A 190 -4.78 -11.79 -18.25
C ASP A 190 -3.47 -11.54 -18.98
N ILE A 191 -2.66 -10.66 -18.41
CA ILE A 191 -1.23 -10.66 -18.69
C ILE A 191 -0.71 -11.95 -18.04
N VAL A 192 -0.69 -13.01 -18.85
CA VAL A 192 -0.15 -14.33 -18.50
C VAL A 192 1.28 -14.15 -18.00
N ASP A 193 1.49 -14.59 -16.79
CA ASP A 193 2.77 -14.69 -16.11
C ASP A 193 3.68 -15.69 -16.84
N LYS A 194 4.32 -15.21 -17.90
CA LYS A 194 5.58 -15.80 -18.36
C LYS A 194 6.63 -15.18 -17.49
N THR A 195 7.27 -15.95 -16.62
CA THR A 195 8.54 -15.60 -15.98
C THR A 195 9.50 -15.15 -17.07
N PHE A 196 9.46 -13.84 -17.33
CA PHE A 196 10.20 -13.23 -18.40
C PHE A 196 11.65 -13.17 -17.97
N ASN A 197 12.48 -14.06 -18.53
CA ASN A 197 13.89 -14.07 -18.24
C ASN A 197 14.53 -12.88 -18.97
N TRP A 198 14.68 -11.73 -18.28
CA TRP A 198 15.33 -10.53 -18.82
C TRP A 198 16.73 -10.82 -19.38
N LYS A 199 17.42 -11.89 -18.95
CA LYS A 199 18.70 -12.33 -19.48
C LYS A 199 18.64 -12.73 -20.97
N THR A 200 17.45 -13.01 -21.51
CA THR A 200 17.27 -13.30 -22.94
C THR A 200 17.12 -12.06 -23.81
N LEU A 201 16.96 -10.88 -23.20
CA LEU A 201 16.80 -9.59 -23.91
C LEU A 201 18.11 -8.82 -24.12
N ILE A 202 19.22 -9.34 -23.67
CA ILE A 202 20.53 -8.70 -23.89
C ILE A 202 20.85 -8.79 -25.36
N ASN A 203 20.41 -7.83 -26.14
CA ASN A 203 20.76 -7.66 -27.54
C ASN A 203 22.04 -6.82 -27.61
N GLU A 204 23.17 -7.46 -27.87
CA GLU A 204 24.53 -6.86 -27.91
C GLU A 204 24.74 -5.80 -29.02
N ASN A 205 23.74 -5.56 -29.89
CA ASN A 205 24.02 -4.89 -31.20
C ASN A 205 23.33 -3.53 -31.43
N GLU A 206 22.50 -3.02 -30.55
CA GLU A 206 21.89 -1.68 -30.73
C GLU A 206 22.45 -0.66 -29.73
N LYS A 207 23.31 0.22 -30.19
CA LYS A 207 23.75 1.40 -29.41
C LYS A 207 22.66 2.45 -29.39
N PHE A 208 21.76 2.37 -28.40
CA PHE A 208 20.84 3.46 -28.13
C PHE A 208 21.62 4.64 -27.54
N LYS A 209 21.45 5.82 -28.14
CA LYS A 209 22.16 7.01 -27.70
C LYS A 209 21.59 7.58 -26.40
N LYS A 210 20.25 7.55 -26.23
CA LYS A 210 19.55 8.16 -25.09
C LYS A 210 18.53 7.19 -24.49
N THR A 211 18.89 6.55 -23.39
CA THR A 211 18.00 5.66 -22.64
C THR A 211 17.45 6.40 -21.41
N LEU A 212 16.17 6.22 -21.11
CA LEU A 212 15.54 6.64 -19.85
C LEU A 212 14.98 5.41 -19.14
N ILE A 213 15.22 5.32 -17.83
CA ILE A 213 14.65 4.25 -17.00
C ILE A 213 13.39 4.78 -16.32
N LEU A 214 12.27 4.07 -16.46
CA LEU A 214 11.04 4.30 -15.73
C LEU A 214 10.84 3.20 -14.69
N ILE A 215 10.81 3.55 -13.40
CA ILE A 215 10.67 2.58 -12.32
C ILE A 215 9.27 2.62 -11.72
N GLY A 216 8.64 1.45 -11.66
CA GLY A 216 7.37 1.21 -10.95
C GLY A 216 7.56 0.53 -9.60
N GLN A 217 6.49 0.50 -8.81
CA GLN A 217 6.53 -0.11 -7.45
C GLN A 217 6.79 -1.63 -7.47
N GLY A 218 6.59 -2.32 -8.58
CA GLY A 218 6.85 -3.76 -8.69
C GLY A 218 8.31 -4.13 -8.43
N ILE A 219 9.25 -3.19 -8.58
CA ILE A 219 10.67 -3.40 -8.24
C ILE A 219 10.90 -3.70 -6.74
N TYR A 220 9.94 -3.38 -5.87
CA TYR A 220 10.05 -3.80 -4.47
C TYR A 220 9.96 -5.32 -4.30
N GLY A 221 9.33 -6.04 -5.24
CA GLY A 221 9.26 -7.50 -5.24
C GLY A 221 8.95 -8.07 -3.87
N THR A 222 9.79 -9.02 -3.43
CA THR A 222 9.72 -9.62 -2.10
C THR A 222 10.83 -9.12 -1.15
N LEU A 223 11.47 -7.99 -1.48
CA LEU A 223 12.53 -7.39 -0.68
C LEU A 223 12.07 -7.04 0.74
N SER A 224 12.95 -7.23 1.71
CA SER A 224 12.76 -6.66 3.04
C SER A 224 12.82 -5.12 2.99
N TYR A 225 12.26 -4.45 4.00
CA TYR A 225 12.32 -2.98 4.09
C TYR A 225 13.76 -2.45 4.01
N LYS A 226 14.70 -3.10 4.71
CA LYS A 226 16.14 -2.72 4.69
C LYS A 226 16.78 -2.86 3.31
N GLU A 227 16.34 -3.79 2.50
CA GLU A 227 16.81 -3.96 1.13
C GLU A 227 16.19 -2.91 0.20
N MET A 228 14.91 -2.55 0.40
CA MET A 228 14.28 -1.47 -0.36
C MET A 228 15.03 -0.15 -0.21
N GLU A 229 15.50 0.18 0.99
CA GLU A 229 16.32 1.39 1.25
C GLU A 229 17.65 1.37 0.49
N LYS A 230 18.22 0.19 0.22
CA LYS A 230 19.47 0.06 -0.52
C LYS A 230 19.33 0.25 -2.02
N ILE A 231 18.12 0.16 -2.59
CA ILE A 231 17.90 0.32 -4.04
C ILE A 231 18.44 1.67 -4.53
N SER A 232 18.18 2.75 -3.78
CA SER A 232 18.68 4.08 -4.14
C SER A 232 20.21 4.11 -4.31
N SER A 233 20.95 3.34 -3.51
CA SER A 233 22.41 3.26 -3.60
C SER A 233 22.90 2.55 -4.86
N VAL A 234 22.09 1.70 -5.46
CA VAL A 234 22.34 1.06 -6.76
C VAL A 234 22.02 2.04 -7.88
N LEU A 235 20.80 2.60 -7.84
CA LEU A 235 20.29 3.46 -8.92
C LEU A 235 21.08 4.76 -9.11
N LYS A 236 21.56 5.38 -8.04
CA LYS A 236 22.35 6.62 -8.12
C LYS A 236 23.70 6.47 -8.84
N LYS A 237 24.20 5.24 -8.98
CA LYS A 237 25.45 4.96 -9.69
C LYS A 237 25.26 4.86 -11.21
N LEU A 238 24.02 4.84 -11.69
CA LEU A 238 23.71 4.78 -13.10
C LEU A 238 23.78 6.19 -13.68
N ASP A 239 24.58 6.38 -14.72
CA ASP A 239 24.68 7.65 -15.42
C ASP A 239 23.54 7.86 -16.44
N ILE A 240 22.36 7.35 -16.13
CA ILE A 240 21.18 7.35 -17.00
C ILE A 240 20.02 8.04 -16.28
N PRO A 241 19.24 8.90 -16.94
CA PRO A 241 18.07 9.53 -16.34
C PRO A 241 17.02 8.52 -15.88
N ILE A 242 16.55 8.68 -14.63
CA ILE A 242 15.57 7.80 -13.97
C ILE A 242 14.32 8.59 -13.63
N ALA A 243 13.18 8.15 -14.16
CA ALA A 243 11.84 8.60 -13.77
C ALA A 243 11.17 7.55 -12.89
N THR A 244 10.26 7.98 -12.01
CA THR A 244 9.50 7.08 -11.15
C THR A 244 7.99 7.24 -11.34
N THR A 245 7.23 6.16 -11.15
CA THR A 245 5.78 6.28 -10.95
C THR A 245 5.48 6.78 -9.55
N PHE A 246 4.26 7.28 -9.31
CA PHE A 246 3.86 7.81 -7.99
C PHE A 246 4.18 6.85 -6.83
N PRO A 247 3.78 5.55 -6.85
CA PRO A 247 4.03 4.66 -5.73
C PRO A 247 5.51 4.22 -5.59
N ALA A 248 6.35 4.51 -6.58
CA ALA A 248 7.78 4.21 -6.56
C ALA A 248 8.65 5.43 -6.18
N ARG A 249 8.05 6.58 -5.89
CA ARG A 249 8.80 7.77 -5.46
C ARG A 249 9.66 7.49 -4.23
N GLY A 250 10.86 8.06 -4.23
CA GLY A 250 11.85 7.85 -3.17
C GLY A 250 12.66 6.56 -3.30
N ILE A 251 12.35 5.70 -4.28
CA ILE A 251 13.17 4.52 -4.56
C ILE A 251 14.59 4.90 -5.03
N ILE A 252 14.69 5.99 -5.75
CA ILE A 252 15.88 6.80 -5.90
C ILE A 252 15.61 8.12 -5.20
N ASN A 253 16.58 8.62 -4.45
CA ASN A 253 16.47 9.93 -3.81
C ASN A 253 16.27 11.00 -4.89
N GLU A 254 15.17 11.75 -4.83
CA GLU A 254 14.83 12.76 -5.84
C GLU A 254 15.81 13.94 -5.87
N LYS A 255 16.77 14.02 -4.93
CA LYS A 255 17.89 14.97 -4.96
C LYS A 255 19.06 14.50 -5.84
N GLU A 256 19.15 13.21 -6.17
CA GLU A 256 20.22 12.67 -7.00
C GLU A 256 20.20 13.26 -8.42
N GLU A 257 21.39 13.40 -9.02
CA GLU A 257 21.53 14.08 -10.30
C GLU A 257 20.83 13.35 -11.45
N ASN A 258 20.83 12.04 -11.45
CA ASN A 258 20.18 11.21 -12.45
C ASN A 258 18.67 10.97 -12.20
N CYS A 259 18.10 11.47 -11.10
CA CYS A 259 16.66 11.41 -10.88
C CYS A 259 15.94 12.54 -11.60
N VAL A 260 15.16 12.25 -12.63
CA VAL A 260 14.36 13.23 -13.35
C VAL A 260 12.97 13.45 -12.74
N GLY A 261 12.55 12.61 -11.80
CA GLY A 261 11.38 12.80 -10.96
C GLY A 261 10.15 12.00 -11.35
N LEU A 262 8.98 12.49 -10.92
CA LEU A 262 7.68 11.81 -11.06
C LEU A 262 7.15 11.90 -12.50
N ILE A 263 6.88 10.75 -13.11
CA ILE A 263 6.23 10.67 -14.42
C ILE A 263 4.86 11.33 -14.43
N GLY A 264 4.45 11.87 -15.58
CA GLY A 264 3.19 12.61 -15.75
C GLY A 264 3.27 14.08 -15.30
N ARG A 265 4.45 14.57 -14.92
CA ARG A 265 4.71 15.98 -14.62
C ARG A 265 5.45 16.67 -15.75
N ARG A 266 5.22 17.97 -15.93
CA ARG A 266 5.76 18.75 -17.05
C ARG A 266 7.28 18.60 -17.21
N GLY A 267 8.05 18.63 -16.11
CA GLY A 267 9.50 18.48 -16.14
C GLY A 267 10.00 17.10 -16.57
N VAL A 268 9.15 16.06 -16.55
CA VAL A 268 9.49 14.69 -16.98
C VAL A 268 9.01 14.38 -18.40
N ILE A 269 8.10 15.16 -18.96
CA ILE A 269 7.61 14.96 -20.33
C ILE A 269 8.74 15.16 -21.36
N LYS A 270 9.56 16.20 -21.18
CA LYS A 270 10.68 16.47 -22.09
C LYS A 270 11.71 15.35 -22.11
N PRO A 271 12.23 14.87 -20.95
CA PRO A 271 13.09 13.69 -20.91
C PRO A 271 12.50 12.46 -21.62
N LEU A 272 11.21 12.18 -21.41
CA LEU A 272 10.52 11.07 -22.07
C LEU A 272 10.48 11.22 -23.61
N LEU A 273 10.30 12.44 -24.11
CA LEU A 273 10.24 12.71 -25.54
C LEU A 273 11.63 12.65 -26.19
N GLU A 274 12.66 13.11 -25.48
CA GLU A 274 14.05 13.15 -25.94
C GLU A 274 14.73 11.78 -25.92
N ALA A 275 14.30 10.87 -25.05
CA ALA A 275 14.83 9.52 -25.01
C ALA A 275 14.55 8.76 -26.32
N ASP A 276 15.52 8.02 -26.83
CA ASP A 276 15.37 7.11 -27.97
C ASP A 276 14.72 5.79 -27.50
N ARG A 277 15.00 5.39 -26.25
CA ARG A 277 14.55 4.16 -25.61
C ARG A 277 14.07 4.43 -24.19
N ILE A 278 12.94 3.83 -23.78
CA ILE A 278 12.45 3.86 -22.40
C ILE A 278 12.43 2.44 -21.87
N ILE A 279 13.15 2.17 -20.79
CA ILE A 279 13.13 0.89 -20.09
C ILE A 279 12.14 1.00 -18.93
N ASN A 280 10.99 0.37 -19.07
CA ASN A 280 9.98 0.32 -18.02
C ASN A 280 10.23 -0.87 -17.10
N VAL A 281 10.76 -0.59 -15.91
CA VAL A 281 11.04 -1.61 -14.89
C VAL A 281 9.86 -1.70 -13.92
N SER A 282 9.08 -2.77 -14.05
CA SER A 282 8.01 -3.16 -13.11
C SER A 282 6.97 -2.07 -12.82
N SER A 283 6.61 -1.26 -13.84
CA SER A 283 5.42 -0.41 -13.83
C SER A 283 4.33 -1.02 -14.72
N SER A 284 3.08 -0.97 -14.30
CA SER A 284 1.93 -1.45 -15.08
C SER A 284 1.62 -0.57 -16.30
N LEU A 285 2.30 0.58 -16.49
CA LEU A 285 1.99 1.56 -17.54
C LEU A 285 0.49 1.90 -17.62
N SER A 286 -0.16 2.03 -16.47
CA SER A 286 -1.57 2.39 -16.39
C SER A 286 -1.86 3.68 -17.20
N PHE A 287 -3.14 3.94 -17.47
CA PHE A 287 -3.55 5.12 -18.27
C PHE A 287 -3.00 6.44 -17.72
N ASN A 288 -2.81 6.51 -16.39
CA ASN A 288 -2.28 7.70 -15.71
C ASN A 288 -0.75 7.84 -15.79
N THR A 289 -0.03 6.84 -16.34
CA THR A 289 1.43 6.87 -16.41
C THR A 289 1.93 7.78 -17.53
N TYR A 290 1.34 7.67 -18.72
CA TYR A 290 1.69 8.51 -19.86
C TYR A 290 0.52 9.42 -20.24
N PRO A 291 0.77 10.71 -20.53
CA PRO A 291 -0.25 11.59 -21.07
C PRO A 291 -0.84 11.03 -22.37
N GLU A 292 -2.16 11.09 -22.51
CA GLU A 292 -2.86 10.48 -23.65
C GLU A 292 -2.39 11.03 -25.00
N SER A 293 -2.12 12.34 -25.07
CA SER A 293 -1.66 13.02 -26.27
C SER A 293 -0.36 12.48 -26.87
N ILE A 294 0.53 11.94 -26.02
CA ILE A 294 1.85 11.41 -26.44
C ILE A 294 2.00 9.92 -26.15
N ARG A 295 0.97 9.27 -25.58
CA ARG A 295 1.03 7.88 -25.11
C ARG A 295 1.48 6.91 -26.21
N LYS A 296 0.90 6.97 -27.41
CA LYS A 296 1.24 6.09 -28.52
C LYS A 296 2.74 6.22 -28.90
N LYS A 297 3.25 7.45 -28.95
CA LYS A 297 4.67 7.73 -29.24
C LYS A 297 5.60 7.19 -28.16
N LEU A 298 5.21 7.31 -26.88
CA LEU A 298 6.04 6.80 -25.78
C LEU A 298 6.03 5.28 -25.74
N LEU A 299 4.88 4.65 -25.94
CA LEU A 299 4.76 3.18 -25.94
C LEU A 299 5.57 2.53 -27.06
N SER A 300 5.69 3.17 -28.24
CA SER A 300 6.46 2.61 -29.36
C SER A 300 7.98 2.52 -29.10
N LYS A 301 8.49 3.20 -28.09
CA LYS A 301 9.90 3.15 -27.67
C LYS A 301 10.10 2.65 -26.24
N THR A 302 9.08 2.04 -25.65
CA THR A 302 9.10 1.53 -24.27
C THR A 302 9.29 0.01 -24.31
N GLU A 303 10.34 -0.46 -23.67
CA GLU A 303 10.58 -1.87 -23.38
C GLU A 303 10.10 -2.18 -21.97
N ASN A 304 9.26 -3.21 -21.84
CA ASN A 304 8.69 -3.60 -20.57
C ASN A 304 9.52 -4.72 -19.94
N ILE A 305 10.11 -4.45 -18.80
CA ILE A 305 10.85 -5.42 -18.00
C ILE A 305 10.05 -5.67 -16.71
N HIS A 306 9.66 -6.91 -16.50
CA HIS A 306 9.01 -7.31 -15.26
C HIS A 306 10.06 -7.91 -14.31
N LEU A 307 10.55 -7.09 -13.38
CA LEU A 307 11.54 -7.49 -12.38
C LEU A 307 10.84 -7.58 -11.02
N THR A 308 10.80 -8.77 -10.45
CA THR A 308 10.30 -9.04 -9.09
C THR A 308 11.44 -9.61 -8.24
N PRO A 309 12.35 -8.75 -7.76
CA PRO A 309 13.57 -9.21 -7.11
C PRO A 309 13.27 -9.86 -5.76
N LYS A 310 14.02 -10.91 -5.45
CA LYS A 310 14.01 -11.60 -4.15
C LYS A 310 15.01 -10.99 -3.18
N ASN A 311 16.06 -10.36 -3.70
CA ASN A 311 17.11 -9.69 -2.93
C ASN A 311 17.72 -8.54 -3.74
N ILE A 312 18.52 -7.72 -3.07
CA ILE A 312 19.15 -6.53 -3.68
C ILE A 312 20.20 -6.90 -4.75
N ASP A 313 20.79 -8.09 -4.70
CA ASP A 313 21.85 -8.47 -5.65
C ASP A 313 21.26 -8.77 -7.03
N GLU A 314 20.04 -9.27 -7.12
CA GLU A 314 19.31 -9.40 -8.39
C GLU A 314 19.07 -8.04 -9.07
N ILE A 315 18.84 -6.98 -8.30
CA ILE A 315 18.71 -5.61 -8.83
C ILE A 315 20.07 -5.11 -9.36
N LYS A 316 21.15 -5.34 -8.62
CA LYS A 316 22.49 -4.97 -9.05
C LYS A 316 22.87 -5.71 -10.34
N GLU A 317 22.72 -7.04 -10.35
CA GLU A 317 23.00 -7.87 -11.53
C GLU A 317 22.22 -7.38 -12.74
N PHE A 318 20.93 -7.05 -12.57
CA PHE A 318 20.12 -6.52 -13.66
C PHE A 318 20.72 -5.25 -14.25
N PHE A 319 20.99 -4.23 -13.43
CA PHE A 319 21.48 -2.95 -13.93
C PHE A 319 22.95 -2.99 -14.40
N GLU A 320 23.76 -3.91 -13.91
CA GLU A 320 25.15 -4.11 -14.37
C GLU A 320 25.23 -4.84 -15.71
N THR A 321 24.30 -5.73 -15.99
CA THR A 321 24.32 -6.58 -17.19
C THR A 321 23.40 -6.10 -18.30
N PHE A 322 22.36 -5.33 -17.97
CA PHE A 322 21.41 -4.82 -18.94
C PHE A 322 21.98 -3.58 -19.65
N GLY A 323 22.22 -3.65 -20.95
CA GLY A 323 22.80 -2.54 -21.74
C GLY A 323 21.96 -1.27 -21.67
N LEU A 324 22.42 -0.29 -20.89
CA LEU A 324 21.67 0.97 -20.64
C LEU A 324 21.94 2.07 -21.67
N GLY A 325 22.96 1.93 -22.52
CA GLY A 325 23.37 2.96 -23.48
C GLY A 325 24.36 3.97 -22.90
N GLU A 326 24.48 5.15 -23.53
CA GLU A 326 25.43 6.19 -23.13
C GLU A 326 24.80 7.17 -22.13
N PRO A 327 25.59 7.74 -21.19
CA PRO A 327 25.14 8.82 -20.32
C PRO A 327 24.64 10.03 -21.13
N TRP A 328 23.57 10.67 -20.64
CA TRP A 328 23.05 11.90 -21.24
C TRP A 328 22.33 12.75 -20.21
N GLU A 329 22.36 14.05 -20.41
CA GLU A 329 21.74 15.03 -19.53
C GLU A 329 20.36 15.44 -20.04
N THR A 330 19.45 15.69 -19.12
CA THR A 330 18.10 16.16 -19.42
C THR A 330 17.53 17.01 -18.28
N GLU A 331 16.44 17.71 -18.55
CA GLU A 331 15.73 18.48 -17.53
C GLU A 331 15.16 17.58 -16.43
N LYS A 332 15.23 18.08 -15.20
CA LYS A 332 14.62 17.44 -14.03
C LYS A 332 13.29 18.11 -13.70
N TRP A 333 12.38 17.31 -13.15
CA TRP A 333 11.19 17.87 -12.53
C TRP A 333 11.59 18.69 -11.30
N LYS A 334 11.00 19.88 -11.21
CA LYS A 334 11.13 20.73 -10.02
C LYS A 334 9.80 20.75 -9.28
N ARG A 335 9.85 20.69 -7.96
CA ARG A 335 8.67 20.91 -7.13
C ARG A 335 8.09 22.29 -7.44
N ILE A 336 6.76 22.42 -7.36
CA ILE A 336 6.10 23.69 -7.55
C ILE A 336 6.38 24.64 -6.36
N SER A 337 6.25 25.94 -6.59
CA SER A 337 6.14 26.90 -5.49
C SER A 337 4.67 27.01 -5.06
N PRO A 338 4.39 27.14 -3.75
CA PRO A 338 3.03 27.41 -3.28
C PRO A 338 2.45 28.67 -3.93
N GLN A 339 1.17 28.64 -4.26
CA GLN A 339 0.49 29.75 -4.96
C GLN A 339 -0.64 30.36 -4.12
N GLY A 340 -1.21 29.62 -3.19
CA GLY A 340 -2.35 30.03 -2.38
C GLY A 340 -2.24 29.56 -0.94
N ASP A 341 -3.28 29.79 -0.16
CA ASP A 341 -3.33 29.47 1.27
C ASP A 341 -3.18 27.97 1.54
N TYR A 342 -3.88 27.14 0.76
CA TYR A 342 -3.86 25.70 0.93
C TYR A 342 -2.48 25.10 0.65
N SER A 343 -1.90 25.45 -0.49
CA SER A 343 -0.58 24.95 -0.90
C SER A 343 0.54 25.47 0.01
N THR A 344 0.44 26.71 0.51
CA THR A 344 1.42 27.28 1.46
C THR A 344 1.41 26.52 2.77
N LYS A 345 0.24 26.22 3.34
CA LYS A 345 0.12 25.46 4.58
C LYS A 345 0.61 24.02 4.42
N ILE A 346 0.30 23.34 3.33
CA ILE A 346 0.87 22.02 3.03
C ILE A 346 2.40 22.08 2.90
N ASN A 347 2.94 23.12 2.26
CA ASN A 347 4.39 23.27 2.15
C ASN A 347 5.05 23.45 3.51
N GLU A 348 4.50 24.30 4.38
CA GLU A 348 5.02 24.49 5.74
C GLU A 348 4.98 23.19 6.57
N ILE A 349 3.91 22.39 6.43
CA ILE A 349 3.85 21.08 7.07
C ILE A 349 5.00 20.19 6.56
N ILE A 350 5.18 20.09 5.25
CA ILE A 350 6.19 19.24 4.62
C ILE A 350 7.62 19.65 4.99
N GLU A 351 7.90 20.95 5.09
CA GLU A 351 9.25 21.47 5.41
C GLU A 351 9.61 21.29 6.90
N ASN A 352 8.62 21.16 7.78
CA ASN A 352 8.86 21.08 9.22
C ASN A 352 8.76 19.66 9.81
N ILE A 353 8.21 18.68 9.10
CA ILE A 353 8.28 17.25 9.49
C ILE A 353 9.66 16.67 9.10
N PRO A 354 10.14 15.60 9.77
CA PRO A 354 11.36 14.91 9.35
C PRO A 354 11.31 14.52 7.88
N GLU A 355 12.40 14.74 7.15
CA GLU A 355 12.43 14.58 5.70
C GLU A 355 12.10 13.15 5.24
N ASN A 356 12.45 12.15 6.04
CA ASN A 356 12.18 10.74 5.79
C ASN A 356 10.80 10.28 6.28
N SER A 357 9.94 11.16 6.81
CA SER A 357 8.61 10.79 7.32
C SER A 357 7.81 9.98 6.31
N ILE A 358 6.97 9.09 6.82
CA ILE A 358 5.95 8.37 6.06
C ILE A 358 4.70 9.24 6.04
N ILE A 359 4.41 9.89 4.91
CA ILE A 359 3.24 10.74 4.75
C ILE A 359 2.15 9.93 4.09
N ILE A 360 1.03 9.75 4.77
CA ILE A 360 -0.15 9.04 4.27
C ILE A 360 -1.23 10.06 3.98
N THR A 361 -1.64 10.13 2.73
CA THR A 361 -2.64 11.14 2.31
C THR A 361 -3.95 10.50 1.92
N ASP A 362 -5.05 11.14 2.27
CA ASP A 362 -6.40 10.80 1.85
C ASP A 362 -6.69 11.24 0.40
N ALA A 363 -7.82 10.86 -0.19
CA ALA A 363 -8.23 11.37 -1.49
C ALA A 363 -8.65 12.85 -1.41
N GLY A 364 -7.99 13.71 -2.20
CA GLY A 364 -8.32 15.14 -2.23
C GLY A 364 -7.17 16.04 -2.68
N LYS A 365 -7.39 17.36 -2.56
CA LYS A 365 -6.40 18.39 -2.93
C LYS A 365 -5.10 18.26 -2.15
N HIS A 366 -5.19 17.89 -0.88
CA HIS A 366 -4.04 17.66 -0.01
C HIS A 366 -3.08 16.62 -0.59
N THR A 367 -3.58 15.55 -1.19
CA THR A 367 -2.74 14.55 -1.88
C THR A 367 -2.01 15.16 -3.07
N VAL A 368 -2.73 15.91 -3.90
CA VAL A 368 -2.12 16.53 -5.10
C VAL A 368 -1.04 17.53 -4.70
N PHE A 369 -1.32 18.42 -3.74
CA PHE A 369 -0.33 19.38 -3.27
C PHE A 369 0.84 18.71 -2.57
N THR A 370 0.60 17.71 -1.71
CA THR A 370 1.69 16.93 -1.10
C THR A 370 2.59 16.30 -2.16
N CYS A 371 2.01 15.71 -3.20
CA CYS A 371 2.77 15.12 -4.31
C CYS A 371 3.60 16.15 -5.10
N LEU A 372 3.10 17.38 -5.21
CA LEU A 372 3.76 18.44 -5.98
C LEU A 372 4.82 19.20 -5.20
N LEU A 373 4.70 19.24 -3.87
CA LEU A 373 5.56 20.02 -2.98
C LEU A 373 6.63 19.15 -2.28
N LYS A 374 6.36 17.86 -2.04
CA LYS A 374 7.32 16.96 -1.36
C LYS A 374 8.40 16.46 -2.31
N THR A 375 9.65 16.57 -1.90
CA THR A 375 10.78 15.82 -2.46
C THR A 375 10.92 14.50 -1.70
N CYS A 376 10.81 13.37 -2.39
CA CYS A 376 10.91 12.06 -1.78
C CYS A 376 12.37 11.58 -1.77
N VAL A 377 12.88 11.28 -0.59
CA VAL A 377 14.30 10.92 -0.39
C VAL A 377 14.52 9.44 -0.06
N VAL A 378 13.45 8.75 0.36
CA VAL A 378 13.47 7.33 0.72
C VAL A 378 12.20 6.64 0.20
N PRO A 379 12.21 5.31 0.00
CA PRO A 379 11.02 4.56 -0.38
C PRO A 379 9.84 4.79 0.58
N ARG A 380 8.63 4.82 0.04
CA ARG A 380 7.41 5.01 0.85
C ARG A 380 7.36 6.34 1.63
N ASN A 381 7.99 7.40 1.12
CA ASN A 381 7.84 8.74 1.70
C ASN A 381 6.40 9.26 1.59
N ILE A 382 5.68 8.91 0.52
CA ILE A 382 4.27 9.24 0.33
C ILE A 382 3.50 7.95 0.03
N ILE A 383 2.40 7.74 0.73
CA ILE A 383 1.44 6.66 0.52
C ILE A 383 0.06 7.28 0.31
N ALA A 384 -0.63 6.87 -0.74
CA ALA A 384 -1.99 7.29 -1.05
C ALA A 384 -2.75 6.17 -1.76
N SER A 385 -4.06 6.24 -1.78
CA SER A 385 -4.89 5.44 -2.69
C SER A 385 -4.82 6.04 -4.11
N HIS A 386 -3.69 5.77 -4.79
CA HIS A 386 -3.33 6.46 -6.04
C HIS A 386 -4.09 5.97 -7.27
N SER A 387 -4.59 4.73 -7.26
CA SER A 387 -5.33 4.13 -8.37
C SER A 387 -6.83 4.06 -8.12
N PHE A 388 -7.25 3.90 -6.86
CA PHE A 388 -8.65 3.80 -6.50
C PHE A 388 -9.25 5.11 -5.99
N GLY A 389 -8.44 5.95 -5.33
CA GLY A 389 -8.85 7.29 -4.89
C GLY A 389 -9.83 7.26 -3.70
N THR A 390 -9.59 6.40 -2.74
CA THR A 390 -10.47 6.16 -1.61
C THR A 390 -10.40 7.28 -0.58
N MET A 391 -11.53 7.86 -0.22
CA MET A 391 -11.69 8.74 0.95
C MET A 391 -11.78 7.91 2.25
N GLY A 392 -11.35 8.49 3.37
CA GLY A 392 -11.29 7.80 4.67
C GLY A 392 -10.09 6.85 4.79
N PHE A 393 -9.15 6.93 3.86
CA PHE A 393 -7.98 6.05 3.75
C PHE A 393 -6.88 6.39 4.77
N SER A 394 -6.58 7.69 4.98
CA SER A 394 -5.32 8.10 5.60
C SER A 394 -5.19 7.72 7.08
N VAL A 395 -6.24 7.90 7.90
CA VAL A 395 -6.19 7.61 9.34
C VAL A 395 -5.96 6.12 9.60
N PRO A 396 -6.82 5.19 9.15
CA PRO A 396 -6.62 3.77 9.46
C PRO A 396 -5.36 3.20 8.80
N VAL A 397 -4.98 3.65 7.60
CA VAL A 397 -3.72 3.23 6.97
C VAL A 397 -2.51 3.73 7.77
N SER A 398 -2.56 4.92 8.37
CA SER A 398 -1.48 5.42 9.23
C SER A 398 -1.33 4.60 10.52
N ILE A 399 -2.41 4.10 11.08
CA ILE A 399 -2.39 3.17 12.21
C ILE A 399 -1.65 1.88 11.83
N GLY A 400 -2.06 1.26 10.72
CA GLY A 400 -1.39 0.05 10.21
C GLY A 400 0.08 0.27 9.90
N ALA A 401 0.41 1.39 9.25
CA ALA A 401 1.80 1.78 8.96
C ALA A 401 2.62 1.99 10.25
N LYS A 402 2.06 2.65 11.27
CA LYS A 402 2.72 2.86 12.55
C LYS A 402 3.01 1.54 13.26
N PHE A 403 2.04 0.62 13.30
CA PHE A 403 2.31 -0.72 13.82
C PHE A 403 3.39 -1.45 13.01
N GLY A 404 3.40 -1.30 11.69
CA GLY A 404 4.46 -1.83 10.84
C GLY A 404 5.83 -1.26 11.19
N THR A 405 5.94 0.05 11.45
CA THR A 405 7.21 0.67 11.87
C THR A 405 7.70 0.10 13.21
N ILE A 406 6.80 -0.11 14.17
CA ILE A 406 7.12 -0.70 15.48
C ILE A 406 7.60 -2.14 15.31
N ASP A 407 6.87 -2.98 14.59
CA ASP A 407 7.15 -4.42 14.46
C ASP A 407 8.45 -4.73 13.69
N PHE A 408 8.87 -3.81 12.81
CA PHE A 408 10.07 -3.98 11.97
C PHE A 408 11.23 -3.03 12.34
N GLY A 409 11.08 -2.24 13.42
CA GLY A 409 12.12 -1.32 13.88
C GLY A 409 12.46 -0.25 12.85
N ILE A 410 11.45 0.29 12.16
CA ILE A 410 11.60 1.36 11.16
C ILE A 410 11.51 2.70 11.88
N ASP A 411 12.65 3.40 12.00
CA ASP A 411 12.72 4.70 12.68
C ASP A 411 12.30 5.85 11.75
N ARG A 412 10.97 6.03 11.63
CA ARG A 412 10.36 7.08 10.80
C ARG A 412 9.07 7.58 11.44
N GLU A 413 8.87 8.88 11.39
CA GLU A 413 7.60 9.48 11.80
C GLU A 413 6.48 9.14 10.82
N VAL A 414 5.29 8.87 11.34
CA VAL A 414 4.08 8.63 10.54
C VAL A 414 3.20 9.86 10.61
N VAL A 415 2.86 10.40 9.45
CA VAL A 415 2.04 11.61 9.30
C VAL A 415 0.84 11.29 8.42
N SER A 416 -0.36 11.48 8.94
CA SER A 416 -1.62 11.39 8.21
C SER A 416 -2.04 12.79 7.75
N ILE A 417 -2.33 12.99 6.46
CA ILE A 417 -2.86 14.26 5.93
C ILE A 417 -4.20 13.97 5.24
N SER A 418 -5.28 14.51 5.76
CA SER A 418 -6.63 14.34 5.25
C SER A 418 -7.33 15.67 5.01
N GLY A 419 -8.38 15.67 4.19
CA GLY A 419 -9.40 16.71 4.24
C GLY A 419 -10.40 16.41 5.35
N ASP A 420 -11.15 17.42 5.78
CA ASP A 420 -12.17 17.32 6.81
C ASP A 420 -13.23 16.23 6.53
N GLY A 421 -13.68 16.10 5.28
CA GLY A 421 -14.64 15.07 4.90
C GLY A 421 -14.06 13.64 4.94
N GLY A 422 -12.83 13.45 4.48
CA GLY A 422 -12.17 12.15 4.52
C GLY A 422 -11.83 11.71 5.94
N PHE A 423 -11.37 12.64 6.78
CA PHE A 423 -11.08 12.39 8.19
C PHE A 423 -12.29 11.80 8.96
N LEU A 424 -13.48 12.36 8.71
CA LEU A 424 -14.69 11.95 9.41
C LEU A 424 -15.22 10.57 9.00
N MET A 425 -14.72 9.97 7.91
CA MET A 425 -15.22 8.68 7.42
C MET A 425 -14.74 7.47 8.24
N ASN A 426 -13.66 7.60 9.01
CA ASN A 426 -13.11 6.57 9.90
C ASN A 426 -12.61 7.21 11.20
N VAL A 427 -13.38 8.17 11.73
CA VAL A 427 -13.01 8.91 12.94
C VAL A 427 -13.00 8.05 14.19
N GLU A 428 -13.79 6.97 14.20
CA GLU A 428 -13.88 5.99 15.28
C GLU A 428 -12.52 5.29 15.54
N GLU A 429 -11.65 5.22 14.55
CA GLU A 429 -10.33 4.61 14.70
C GLU A 429 -9.33 5.48 15.49
N LEU A 430 -9.69 6.71 15.83
CA LEU A 430 -8.96 7.51 16.82
C LEU A 430 -8.86 6.79 18.17
N GLN A 431 -9.86 5.95 18.51
CA GLN A 431 -9.80 5.13 19.71
C GLN A 431 -8.63 4.15 19.69
N VAL A 432 -8.31 3.54 18.53
CA VAL A 432 -7.15 2.65 18.41
C VAL A 432 -5.85 3.43 18.59
N ILE A 433 -5.77 4.66 18.06
CA ILE A 433 -4.61 5.53 18.24
C ILE A 433 -4.39 5.86 19.71
N SER A 434 -5.43 6.25 20.42
CA SER A 434 -5.40 6.60 21.84
C SER A 434 -5.05 5.38 22.71
N GLU A 435 -5.78 4.28 22.54
CA GLU A 435 -5.61 3.03 23.31
C GLU A 435 -4.19 2.47 23.27
N HIS A 436 -3.54 2.57 22.10
CA HIS A 436 -2.19 2.08 21.91
C HIS A 436 -1.11 3.18 21.97
N ASN A 437 -1.48 4.40 22.32
CA ASN A 437 -0.62 5.59 22.36
C ASN A 437 0.28 5.71 21.12
N LEU A 438 -0.32 5.58 19.93
CA LEU A 438 0.42 5.54 18.66
C LEU A 438 0.89 6.94 18.29
N LYS A 439 2.18 7.21 18.35
CA LYS A 439 2.76 8.47 17.88
C LYS A 439 2.53 8.66 16.39
N ILE A 440 1.43 9.31 16.04
CA ILE A 440 1.00 9.69 14.70
C ILE A 440 0.65 11.16 14.69
N LEU A 441 1.19 11.94 13.75
CA LEU A 441 0.76 13.31 13.49
C LEU A 441 -0.40 13.29 12.50
N MET A 442 -1.59 13.65 12.95
CA MET A 442 -2.77 13.74 12.10
C MET A 442 -3.05 15.19 11.74
N ILE A 443 -2.95 15.52 10.45
CA ILE A 443 -3.24 16.85 9.91
C ILE A 443 -4.58 16.79 9.18
N VAL A 444 -5.52 17.65 9.60
CA VAL A 444 -6.83 17.80 8.95
C VAL A 444 -6.90 19.15 8.28
N MET A 445 -6.83 19.17 6.94
CA MET A 445 -6.98 20.37 6.11
C MET A 445 -8.47 20.73 6.00
N LYS A 446 -8.91 21.68 6.81
CA LYS A 446 -10.33 22.01 6.97
C LYS A 446 -10.71 23.19 6.08
N ASN A 447 -11.52 22.95 5.07
CA ASN A 447 -12.10 23.98 4.19
C ASN A 447 -13.64 23.95 4.13
N ASN A 448 -14.27 23.01 4.86
CA ASN A 448 -15.72 22.80 4.89
C ASN A 448 -16.32 22.60 3.48
N SER A 449 -15.59 21.88 2.61
CA SER A 449 -16.02 21.68 1.23
C SER A 449 -15.59 20.33 0.69
N LEU A 450 -16.49 19.65 -0.03
CA LEU A 450 -16.21 18.45 -0.81
C LEU A 450 -16.24 18.77 -2.29
N ALA A 451 -15.32 18.17 -3.05
CA ALA A 451 -15.24 18.28 -4.52
C ALA A 451 -15.32 19.74 -5.03
N GLU A 452 -14.74 20.71 -4.28
CA GLU A 452 -14.66 22.14 -4.59
C GLU A 452 -15.99 22.93 -4.57
N PHE A 453 -17.13 22.26 -4.64
CA PHE A 453 -18.44 22.94 -4.76
C PHE A 453 -19.48 22.52 -3.73
N CYS A 454 -19.35 21.37 -3.10
CA CYS A 454 -20.28 20.93 -2.07
C CYS A 454 -19.86 21.47 -0.70
N LYS A 455 -20.53 22.48 -0.19
CA LYS A 455 -20.31 22.96 1.18
C LYS A 455 -20.85 21.97 2.20
N ILE A 456 -20.06 21.67 3.23
CA ILE A 456 -20.42 20.78 4.32
C ILE A 456 -20.31 21.49 5.66
N LYS A 457 -21.13 21.09 6.62
CA LYS A 457 -21.03 21.53 8.00
C LYS A 457 -20.37 20.40 8.80
N ASN A 458 -19.15 20.64 9.25
CA ASN A 458 -18.41 19.69 10.07
C ASN A 458 -18.75 19.85 11.58
N PRO A 459 -18.62 18.80 12.38
CA PRO A 459 -18.53 18.92 13.83
C PRO A 459 -17.25 19.68 14.22
N ASN A 460 -17.12 20.03 15.50
CA ASN A 460 -15.86 20.53 16.02
C ASN A 460 -14.87 19.36 16.13
N ILE A 461 -13.91 19.30 15.20
CA ILE A 461 -12.95 18.19 15.08
C ILE A 461 -12.01 18.14 16.30
N ASN A 462 -11.65 19.29 16.89
CA ASN A 462 -10.83 19.32 18.10
C ASN A 462 -11.57 18.68 19.29
N ARG A 463 -12.86 18.94 19.45
CA ARG A 463 -13.67 18.26 20.49
C ARG A 463 -13.82 16.76 20.24
N LEU A 464 -13.78 16.31 18.99
CA LEU A 464 -13.72 14.87 18.72
C LEU A 464 -12.38 14.29 19.19
N ALA A 465 -11.26 14.97 18.95
CA ALA A 465 -9.95 14.54 19.45
C ALA A 465 -9.92 14.51 20.98
N ASP A 466 -10.49 15.53 21.65
CA ASP A 466 -10.64 15.56 23.12
C ASP A 466 -11.44 14.35 23.63
N ALA A 467 -12.51 13.96 22.93
CA ALA A 467 -13.34 12.81 23.32
C ALA A 467 -12.60 11.45 23.21
N PHE A 468 -11.52 11.39 22.46
CA PHE A 468 -10.62 10.23 22.34
C PHE A 468 -9.31 10.41 23.11
N ASP A 469 -9.20 11.41 23.99
CA ASP A 469 -8.00 11.72 24.78
C ASP A 469 -6.72 11.93 23.92
N ILE A 470 -6.88 12.56 22.75
CA ILE A 470 -5.78 12.88 21.83
C ILE A 470 -5.43 14.37 21.94
N ASP A 471 -4.12 14.66 22.19
CA ASP A 471 -3.61 16.03 22.14
C ASP A 471 -3.97 16.67 20.79
N ASN A 472 -4.48 17.91 20.83
CA ASN A 472 -4.89 18.57 19.60
C ASN A 472 -4.69 20.08 19.62
N CYS A 473 -4.67 20.69 18.45
CA CYS A 473 -4.69 22.15 18.28
C CYS A 473 -5.40 22.54 16.97
N TYR A 474 -5.77 23.83 16.93
CA TYR A 474 -6.37 24.47 15.77
C TYR A 474 -5.47 25.59 15.27
N ILE A 475 -5.16 25.59 13.98
CA ILE A 475 -4.25 26.54 13.34
C ILE A 475 -5.02 27.32 12.26
N GLU A 476 -5.00 28.64 12.37
CA GLU A 476 -5.48 29.56 11.34
C GLU A 476 -4.32 30.15 10.52
N ASN A 477 -3.24 30.55 11.20
CA ASN A 477 -2.10 31.22 10.59
C ASN A 477 -0.99 30.22 10.24
N VAL A 478 -0.43 30.35 9.06
CA VAL A 478 0.66 29.51 8.59
C VAL A 478 1.89 29.53 9.49
N ASP A 479 2.19 30.67 10.13
CA ASP A 479 3.35 30.87 11.01
C ASP A 479 3.31 30.01 12.29
N GLU A 480 2.14 29.48 12.66
CA GLU A 480 1.97 28.59 13.81
C GLU A 480 2.42 27.14 13.53
N ILE A 481 2.42 26.73 12.25
CA ILE A 481 2.71 25.35 11.82
C ILE A 481 4.11 24.88 12.28
N PRO A 482 5.20 25.64 12.06
CA PRO A 482 6.55 25.22 12.43
C PRO A 482 6.72 24.94 13.93
N GLN A 483 6.13 25.77 14.78
CA GLN A 483 6.21 25.57 16.23
C GLN A 483 5.42 24.33 16.65
N THR A 484 4.20 24.18 16.16
CA THR A 484 3.33 23.03 16.45
C THR A 484 3.99 21.71 16.09
N ILE A 485 4.59 21.61 14.92
CA ILE A 485 5.27 20.40 14.48
C ILE A 485 6.51 20.12 15.32
N ARG A 486 7.31 21.13 15.65
CA ARG A 486 8.47 20.96 16.56
C ARG A 486 8.06 20.48 17.94
N GLU A 487 6.93 20.92 18.47
CA GLU A 487 6.39 20.44 19.74
C GLU A 487 5.94 18.98 19.65
N TYR A 488 5.26 18.59 18.57
CA TYR A 488 4.90 17.19 18.31
C TYR A 488 6.12 16.28 18.25
N VAL A 489 7.14 16.64 17.48
CA VAL A 489 8.35 15.80 17.29
C VAL A 489 9.02 15.47 18.63
N LYS A 490 8.97 16.39 19.61
CA LYS A 490 9.55 16.22 20.95
C LYS A 490 8.72 15.32 21.88
N LYS A 491 7.42 15.13 21.56
CA LYS A 491 6.50 14.30 22.35
C LYS A 491 6.47 12.88 21.81
N ASP A 492 6.27 11.90 22.68
CA ASP A 492 6.03 10.51 22.29
C ASP A 492 4.53 10.17 22.42
N LYS A 493 3.70 10.95 21.76
CA LYS A 493 2.24 10.86 21.82
C LYS A 493 1.60 11.19 20.46
N PRO A 494 0.38 10.69 20.17
CA PRO A 494 -0.39 11.15 19.03
C PRO A 494 -0.77 12.62 19.17
N MET A 495 -0.91 13.29 18.03
CA MET A 495 -1.40 14.65 17.97
C MET A 495 -2.28 14.88 16.75
N LEU A 496 -3.40 15.56 16.92
CA LEU A 496 -4.28 16.00 15.86
C LEU A 496 -4.19 17.51 15.68
N VAL A 497 -3.90 17.95 14.45
CA VAL A 497 -3.78 19.36 14.08
C VAL A 497 -4.84 19.69 13.04
N VAL A 498 -5.80 20.51 13.39
CA VAL A 498 -6.79 21.04 12.44
C VAL A 498 -6.26 22.33 11.84
N VAL A 499 -6.01 22.32 10.54
CA VAL A 499 -5.49 23.49 9.80
C VAL A 499 -6.64 24.08 9.00
N GLU A 500 -7.14 25.25 9.42
CA GLU A 500 -8.12 26.01 8.65
C GLU A 500 -7.52 26.43 7.32
N THR A 501 -8.24 26.24 6.22
CA THR A 501 -7.71 26.58 4.89
C THR A 501 -8.77 27.22 4.02
N ARG A 502 -8.33 28.08 3.12
CA ARG A 502 -9.17 28.60 2.04
C ARG A 502 -9.09 27.67 0.84
N ASP A 503 -10.16 27.66 0.07
CA ASP A 503 -10.19 26.86 -1.15
C ASP A 503 -9.18 27.39 -2.18
N GLU A 504 -8.42 26.48 -2.78
CA GLU A 504 -7.41 26.78 -3.80
C GLU A 504 -7.62 25.84 -4.99
N LYS A 505 -7.55 26.38 -6.20
CA LYS A 505 -7.64 25.57 -7.42
C LYS A 505 -6.39 24.72 -7.57
N LEU A 506 -6.59 23.46 -7.94
CA LEU A 506 -5.46 22.60 -8.29
C LEU A 506 -4.69 23.19 -9.49
N PRO A 507 -3.34 23.15 -9.45
CA PRO A 507 -2.57 23.55 -10.62
C PRO A 507 -2.94 22.62 -11.78
N ARG A 508 -3.35 23.21 -12.89
CA ARG A 508 -3.66 22.43 -14.11
C ARG A 508 -2.40 21.69 -14.53
N PRO A 509 -2.48 20.39 -14.86
CA PRO A 509 -1.39 19.75 -15.55
C PRO A 509 -1.18 20.53 -16.84
N ASN A 510 -0.10 21.28 -16.92
CA ASN A 510 0.31 21.90 -18.18
C ASN A 510 0.83 20.78 -19.07
N ILE A 511 -0.06 20.19 -19.85
CA ILE A 511 0.23 19.24 -20.94
C ILE A 511 0.68 20.06 -22.16
#